data_a5b9b39b44727e1f3ba45351bd175d4d
#
_entry.id   a5b9b39b44727e1f3ba45351bd175d4d
#
_cell.length_a   1.000
_cell.length_b   1.000
_cell.length_c   1.000
_cell.angle_alpha   90.00
_cell.angle_beta   90.00
_cell.angle_gamma   90.00
#
_symmetry.space_group_name_H-M   'P 1'
#
loop_
_entity.id
_entity.type
_entity.pdbx_description
1 polymer ?
#
loop_
_entity_poly.entity_id
_entity_poly.type
_entity_poly.pdbx_seq_one_letter_code
_entity_poly.pdbx_strand_id
1 'polypeptide(L)'
;MVDVAWLRRQVGVVLQENVLFNRTIRENIALSDPAMTMERVIAASELAGAHDFILELPNGYDTMVGERGASLSGGQRQRIAIARALITNPRILIFDEATSALDYESERIVQDNMRSIAKGRTVLVIAHRLSTVRHADRIITIERGRVVEDGSHDELIRRGGRYATLHRLQAGLHAAT
;
A
#
# COMPACT_ATOMS: atom_id res chain seq x y z
N MET A 1 -28.41 -4.54 -11.88
CA MET A 1 -27.55 -3.33 -11.79
C MET A 1 -26.79 -3.41 -10.48
N VAL A 2 -25.46 -3.30 -10.48
CA VAL A 2 -24.68 -3.36 -9.24
C VAL A 2 -24.80 -2.01 -8.54
N ASP A 3 -25.09 -2.02 -7.22
CA ASP A 3 -25.10 -0.81 -6.41
C ASP A 3 -23.66 -0.24 -6.31
N VAL A 4 -23.48 1.00 -6.78
CA VAL A 4 -22.18 1.68 -6.79
C VAL A 4 -21.64 1.87 -5.37
N ALA A 5 -22.50 2.12 -4.39
CA ALA A 5 -22.11 2.27 -3.00
C ALA A 5 -21.59 0.93 -2.43
N TRP A 6 -22.24 -0.18 -2.78
CA TRP A 6 -21.75 -1.51 -2.44
C TRP A 6 -20.38 -1.79 -3.06
N LEU A 7 -20.20 -1.47 -4.35
CA LEU A 7 -18.93 -1.68 -5.05
C LEU A 7 -17.79 -0.89 -4.40
N ARG A 8 -18.02 0.38 -4.08
CA ARG A 8 -17.04 1.24 -3.41
C ARG A 8 -16.59 0.67 -2.06
N ARG A 9 -17.49 0.05 -1.31
CA ARG A 9 -17.14 -0.62 -0.05
C ARG A 9 -16.26 -1.88 -0.23
N GLN A 10 -16.23 -2.45 -1.46
CA GLN A 10 -15.35 -3.58 -1.77
C GLN A 10 -13.94 -3.16 -2.18
N VAL A 11 -13.68 -1.86 -2.33
CA VAL A 11 -12.39 -1.33 -2.80
C VAL A 11 -11.75 -0.49 -1.72
N GLY A 12 -10.55 -0.89 -1.30
CA GLY A 12 -9.66 -0.07 -0.48
C GLY A 12 -8.60 0.57 -1.37
N VAL A 13 -8.24 1.82 -1.09
CA VAL A 13 -7.23 2.55 -1.86
C VAL A 13 -6.19 3.15 -0.93
N VAL A 14 -4.92 2.93 -1.24
CA VAL A 14 -3.77 3.57 -0.61
C VAL A 14 -3.14 4.48 -1.65
N LEU A 15 -3.22 5.79 -1.43
CA LEU A 15 -2.71 6.80 -2.36
C LEU A 15 -1.22 7.07 -2.13
N GLN A 16 -0.56 7.67 -3.10
CA GLN A 16 0.82 8.13 -3.01
C GLN A 16 1.00 9.16 -1.87
N GLU A 17 0.11 10.15 -1.79
CA GLU A 17 0.08 11.10 -0.68
C GLU A 17 -0.87 10.61 0.41
N ASN A 18 -0.30 10.06 1.48
CA ASN A 18 -1.06 9.54 2.61
C ASN A 18 -1.38 10.66 3.60
N VAL A 19 -2.45 11.40 3.30
CA VAL A 19 -2.95 12.45 4.19
C VAL A 19 -3.61 11.84 5.41
N LEU A 20 -3.13 12.22 6.59
CA LEU A 20 -3.79 11.95 7.85
C LEU A 20 -4.50 13.21 8.35
N PHE A 21 -5.63 13.01 9.01
CA PHE A 21 -6.41 14.09 9.60
C PHE A 21 -5.88 14.42 10.99
N ASN A 22 -6.08 15.66 11.44
CA ASN A 22 -5.76 16.08 12.81
C ASN A 22 -6.74 15.45 13.82
N ARG A 23 -6.53 14.17 14.03
CA ARG A 23 -7.30 13.26 14.91
C ARG A 23 -6.36 12.24 15.52
N THR A 24 -6.88 11.37 16.36
CA THR A 24 -6.10 10.24 16.88
C THR A 24 -5.75 9.23 15.79
N ILE A 25 -4.75 8.38 16.03
CA ILE A 25 -4.39 7.28 15.13
C ILE A 25 -5.60 6.36 14.93
N ARG A 26 -6.29 5.98 16.01
CA ARG A 26 -7.51 5.18 15.96
C ARG A 26 -8.56 5.79 15.03
N GLU A 27 -8.88 7.07 15.20
CA GLU A 27 -9.86 7.76 14.35
C GLU A 27 -9.41 7.89 12.89
N ASN A 28 -8.12 7.99 12.65
CA ASN A 28 -7.57 7.97 11.30
C ASN A 28 -7.74 6.60 10.63
N ILE A 29 -7.55 5.51 11.35
CA ILE A 29 -7.72 4.15 10.82
C ILE A 29 -9.21 3.86 10.63
N ALA A 30 -10.05 4.17 11.61
CA ALA A 30 -11.50 3.96 11.59
C ALA A 30 -12.28 5.07 10.86
N LEU A 31 -11.65 5.83 9.97
CA LEU A 31 -12.22 7.01 9.34
C LEU A 31 -13.52 6.74 8.58
N SER A 32 -13.63 5.58 7.94
CA SER A 32 -14.82 5.18 7.18
C SER A 32 -16.00 4.74 8.05
N ASP A 33 -15.73 4.32 9.28
CA ASP A 33 -16.73 3.90 10.26
C ASP A 33 -16.18 4.13 11.68
N PRO A 34 -16.52 5.27 12.32
CA PRO A 34 -16.07 5.57 13.68
C PRO A 34 -16.56 4.59 14.76
N ALA A 35 -17.56 3.76 14.44
CA ALA A 35 -18.07 2.73 15.34
C ALA A 35 -17.28 1.42 15.29
N MET A 36 -16.22 1.34 14.46
CA MET A 36 -15.33 0.18 14.43
C MET A 36 -14.76 -0.15 15.80
N THR A 37 -14.81 -1.44 16.15
CA THR A 37 -14.27 -1.92 17.42
C THR A 37 -12.75 -1.82 17.45
N MET A 38 -12.18 -1.70 18.65
CA MET A 38 -10.73 -1.60 18.81
C MET A 38 -10.00 -2.85 18.31
N GLU A 39 -10.60 -4.02 18.46
CA GLU A 39 -10.04 -5.28 17.96
C GLU A 39 -9.83 -5.24 16.43
N ARG A 40 -10.78 -4.65 15.69
CA ARG A 40 -10.65 -4.50 14.23
C ARG A 40 -9.60 -3.46 13.86
N VAL A 41 -9.47 -2.39 14.62
CA VAL A 41 -8.42 -1.38 14.45
C VAL A 41 -7.05 -2.01 14.65
N ILE A 42 -6.87 -2.79 15.70
CA ILE A 42 -5.62 -3.50 16.01
C ILE A 42 -5.30 -4.49 14.89
N ALA A 43 -6.24 -5.36 14.51
CA ALA A 43 -6.01 -6.36 13.47
C ALA A 43 -5.61 -5.73 12.11
N ALA A 44 -6.25 -4.61 11.74
CA ALA A 44 -5.86 -3.86 10.53
C ALA A 44 -4.45 -3.26 10.66
N SER A 45 -4.08 -2.79 11.85
CA SER A 45 -2.77 -2.20 12.15
C SER A 45 -1.66 -3.25 12.15
N GLU A 46 -1.90 -4.43 12.70
CA GLU A 46 -0.97 -5.57 12.68
C GLU A 46 -0.71 -5.98 11.22
N LEU A 47 -1.77 -6.15 10.43
CA LEU A 47 -1.66 -6.52 9.02
C LEU A 47 -0.90 -5.48 8.20
N ALA A 48 -1.04 -4.19 8.54
CA ALA A 48 -0.31 -3.09 7.91
C ALA A 48 1.11 -2.90 8.45
N GLY A 49 1.53 -3.64 9.49
CA GLY A 49 2.82 -3.45 10.18
C GLY A 49 2.88 -2.14 10.96
N ALA A 50 1.74 -1.62 11.40
CA ALA A 50 1.66 -0.36 12.13
C ALA A 50 1.57 -0.54 13.65
N HIS A 51 1.12 -1.71 14.12
CA HIS A 51 0.79 -1.94 15.52
C HIS A 51 1.96 -1.66 16.47
N ASP A 52 3.14 -2.20 16.16
CA ASP A 52 4.30 -2.12 17.07
C ASP A 52 4.72 -0.68 17.30
N PHE A 53 4.93 0.12 16.24
CA PHE A 53 5.31 1.51 16.44
C PHE A 53 4.21 2.35 17.10
N ILE A 54 2.92 2.00 16.89
CA ILE A 54 1.83 2.70 17.56
C ILE A 54 1.92 2.49 19.08
N LEU A 55 2.25 1.29 19.55
CA LEU A 55 2.43 0.99 20.96
C LEU A 55 3.64 1.70 21.59
N GLU A 56 4.65 2.05 20.81
CA GLU A 56 5.82 2.82 21.26
C GLU A 56 5.51 4.30 21.49
N LEU A 57 4.39 4.80 20.94
CA LEU A 57 3.99 6.19 21.11
C LEU A 57 3.39 6.40 22.53
N PRO A 58 3.59 7.59 23.15
CA PRO A 58 3.18 7.84 24.53
C PRO A 58 1.70 7.56 24.83
N ASN A 59 0.81 7.80 23.87
CA ASN A 59 -0.63 7.59 23.99
C ASN A 59 -1.15 6.45 23.09
N GLY A 60 -0.25 5.64 22.52
CA GLY A 60 -0.63 4.53 21.63
C GLY A 60 -1.60 4.97 20.53
N TYR A 61 -2.72 4.27 20.41
CA TYR A 61 -3.78 4.56 19.43
C TYR A 61 -4.50 5.90 19.65
N ASP A 62 -4.45 6.46 20.85
CA ASP A 62 -5.05 7.76 21.18
C ASP A 62 -4.09 8.93 20.93
N THR A 63 -2.91 8.66 20.36
CA THR A 63 -1.96 9.69 19.93
C THR A 63 -2.57 10.57 18.85
N MET A 64 -2.59 11.88 19.09
CA MET A 64 -2.98 12.90 18.09
C MET A 64 -1.88 13.04 17.04
N VAL A 65 -2.22 12.91 15.77
CA VAL A 65 -1.22 12.92 14.68
C VAL A 65 -0.89 14.32 14.15
N GLY A 66 -1.52 15.37 14.67
CA GLY A 66 -1.31 16.73 14.21
C GLY A 66 -1.78 16.98 12.77
N GLU A 67 -1.56 18.19 12.27
CA GLU A 67 -1.91 18.53 10.89
C GLU A 67 -1.09 17.69 9.91
N ARG A 68 -1.78 17.01 9.00
CA ARG A 68 -1.20 16.13 7.97
C ARG A 68 -0.27 15.05 8.50
N GLY A 69 -0.35 14.69 9.79
CA GLY A 69 0.51 13.69 10.41
C GLY A 69 1.96 14.17 10.64
N ALA A 70 2.16 15.45 10.89
CA ALA A 70 3.49 16.07 11.04
C ALA A 70 4.37 15.43 12.12
N SER A 71 3.77 14.76 13.13
CA SER A 71 4.48 14.07 14.20
C SER A 71 4.98 12.66 13.82
N LEU A 72 4.64 12.16 12.63
CA LEU A 72 4.96 10.80 12.19
C LEU A 72 5.92 10.80 11.00
N SER A 73 6.76 9.78 10.89
CA SER A 73 7.58 9.55 9.70
C SER A 73 6.71 9.25 8.46
N GLY A 74 7.28 9.37 7.26
CA GLY A 74 6.58 9.01 6.02
C GLY A 74 6.09 7.56 6.03
N GLY A 75 6.94 6.63 6.49
CA GLY A 75 6.61 5.23 6.60
C GLY A 75 5.52 4.92 7.64
N GLN A 76 5.53 5.62 8.77
CA GLN A 76 4.48 5.49 9.77
C GLN A 76 3.13 5.98 9.23
N ARG A 77 3.10 7.14 8.57
CA ARG A 77 1.87 7.65 7.91
C ARG A 77 1.33 6.66 6.90
N GLN A 78 2.19 6.08 6.09
CA GLN A 78 1.78 5.10 5.09
C GLN A 78 1.18 3.84 5.70
N ARG A 79 1.81 3.27 6.73
CA ARG A 79 1.28 2.08 7.41
C ARG A 79 -0.08 2.36 8.05
N ILE A 80 -0.31 3.55 8.57
CA ILE A 80 -1.65 3.98 9.04
C ILE A 80 -2.64 4.06 7.88
N ALA A 81 -2.24 4.60 6.73
CA ALA A 81 -3.10 4.66 5.54
C ALA A 81 -3.44 3.27 5.00
N ILE A 82 -2.49 2.32 5.05
CA ILE A 82 -2.74 0.92 4.71
C ILE A 82 -3.75 0.30 5.69
N ALA A 83 -3.57 0.50 7.00
CA ALA A 83 -4.52 0.02 8.01
C ALA A 83 -5.94 0.59 7.78
N ARG A 84 -6.05 1.89 7.45
CA ARG A 84 -7.29 2.56 7.06
C ARG A 84 -7.96 1.89 5.85
N ALA A 85 -7.18 1.52 4.84
CA ALA A 85 -7.71 0.84 3.65
C ALA A 85 -8.15 -0.60 3.95
N LEU A 86 -7.53 -1.26 4.92
CA LEU A 86 -7.78 -2.65 5.29
C LEU A 86 -8.94 -2.85 6.28
N ILE A 87 -9.30 -1.82 7.06
CA ILE A 87 -10.23 -1.97 8.18
C ILE A 87 -11.63 -2.43 7.75
N THR A 88 -12.05 -2.08 6.54
CA THR A 88 -13.33 -2.52 5.94
C THR A 88 -13.26 -3.92 5.35
N ASN A 89 -12.10 -4.57 5.40
CA ASN A 89 -11.82 -5.86 4.79
C ASN A 89 -12.22 -5.90 3.28
N PRO A 90 -11.68 -5.01 2.45
CA PRO A 90 -12.07 -4.90 1.05
C PRO A 90 -11.63 -6.14 0.26
N ARG A 91 -12.39 -6.49 -0.79
CA ARG A 91 -12.04 -7.57 -1.73
C ARG A 91 -10.99 -7.14 -2.75
N ILE A 92 -10.92 -5.84 -3.04
CA ILE A 92 -9.96 -5.24 -3.97
C ILE A 92 -9.17 -4.18 -3.20
N LEU A 93 -7.86 -4.23 -3.30
CA LEU A 93 -6.98 -3.24 -2.71
C LEU A 93 -6.10 -2.63 -3.79
N ILE A 94 -6.09 -1.31 -3.88
CA ILE A 94 -5.31 -0.57 -4.86
C ILE A 94 -4.21 0.19 -4.12
N PHE A 95 -2.96 -0.06 -4.50
CA PHE A 95 -1.80 0.72 -4.07
C PHE A 95 -1.36 1.61 -5.22
N ASP A 96 -1.54 2.92 -5.07
CA ASP A 96 -1.09 3.91 -6.05
C ASP A 96 0.25 4.49 -5.58
N GLU A 97 1.34 4.00 -6.17
CA GLU A 97 2.72 4.42 -5.88
C GLU A 97 3.07 4.51 -4.38
N ALA A 98 2.45 3.67 -3.59
CA ALA A 98 2.47 3.75 -2.13
C ALA A 98 3.86 3.52 -1.48
N THR A 99 4.92 3.22 -2.24
CA THR A 99 6.26 2.95 -1.68
C THR A 99 7.34 3.93 -2.14
N SER A 100 7.04 4.87 -3.03
CA SER A 100 8.05 5.75 -3.65
C SER A 100 8.74 6.72 -2.67
N ALA A 101 8.07 7.08 -1.58
CA ALA A 101 8.57 8.04 -0.58
C ALA A 101 9.01 7.38 0.74
N LEU A 102 9.11 6.04 0.77
CA LEU A 102 9.50 5.32 1.98
C LEU A 102 11.02 5.20 2.10
N ASP A 103 11.51 5.25 3.34
CA ASP A 103 12.80 4.72 3.69
C ASP A 103 12.82 3.19 3.50
N TYR A 104 14.03 2.64 3.38
CA TYR A 104 14.24 1.21 3.09
C TYR A 104 13.57 0.28 4.12
N GLU A 105 13.60 0.64 5.41
CA GLU A 105 13.02 -0.16 6.48
C GLU A 105 11.50 -0.22 6.39
N SER A 106 10.86 0.93 6.20
CA SER A 106 9.41 1.02 6.04
C SER A 106 8.92 0.31 4.77
N GLU A 107 9.65 0.41 3.66
CA GLU A 107 9.35 -0.32 2.42
C GLU A 107 9.40 -1.83 2.65
N ARG A 108 10.43 -2.31 3.35
CA ARG A 108 10.59 -3.73 3.67
C ARG A 108 9.44 -4.26 4.53
N ILE A 109 9.05 -3.54 5.58
CA ILE A 109 7.92 -3.93 6.44
C ILE A 109 6.64 -4.08 5.61
N VAL A 110 6.35 -3.13 4.72
CA VAL A 110 5.17 -3.20 3.85
C VAL A 110 5.27 -4.39 2.88
N GLN A 111 6.44 -4.63 2.28
CA GLN A 111 6.66 -5.77 1.37
C GLN A 111 6.53 -7.12 2.08
N ASP A 112 7.08 -7.27 3.27
CA ASP A 112 7.00 -8.50 4.07
C ASP A 112 5.53 -8.82 4.41
N ASN A 113 4.72 -7.81 4.71
CA ASN A 113 3.31 -7.97 5.01
C ASN A 113 2.42 -8.14 3.75
N MET A 114 2.93 -7.82 2.55
CA MET A 114 2.13 -7.81 1.32
C MET A 114 1.47 -9.17 1.02
N ARG A 115 2.15 -10.28 1.31
CA ARG A 115 1.57 -11.62 1.13
C ARG A 115 0.36 -11.85 2.03
N SER A 116 0.43 -11.40 3.28
CA SER A 116 -0.67 -11.48 4.25
C SER A 116 -1.82 -10.54 3.86
N ILE A 117 -1.48 -9.34 3.40
CA ILE A 117 -2.42 -8.35 2.88
C ILE A 117 -3.16 -8.89 1.66
N ALA A 118 -2.47 -9.56 0.73
CA ALA A 118 -3.06 -10.08 -0.50
C ALA A 118 -3.94 -11.33 -0.29
N LYS A 119 -3.83 -12.00 0.84
CA LYS A 119 -4.55 -13.26 1.08
C LYS A 119 -6.07 -13.06 1.02
N GLY A 120 -6.72 -13.77 0.08
CA GLY A 120 -8.17 -13.74 -0.10
C GLY A 120 -8.72 -12.47 -0.78
N ARG A 121 -7.85 -11.65 -1.42
CA ARG A 121 -8.28 -10.44 -2.13
C ARG A 121 -7.45 -10.20 -3.40
N THR A 122 -7.96 -9.37 -4.29
CA THR A 122 -7.23 -8.89 -5.44
C THR A 122 -6.45 -7.63 -5.06
N VAL A 123 -5.13 -7.64 -5.26
CA VAL A 123 -4.27 -6.48 -5.03
C VAL A 123 -3.79 -5.94 -6.37
N LEU A 124 -4.07 -4.68 -6.63
CA LEU A 124 -3.57 -3.92 -7.78
C LEU A 124 -2.50 -2.94 -7.29
N VAL A 125 -1.28 -3.06 -7.83
CA VAL A 125 -0.17 -2.18 -7.49
C VAL A 125 0.19 -1.35 -8.71
N ILE A 126 0.09 -0.03 -8.62
CA ILE A 126 0.63 0.90 -9.59
C ILE A 126 2.03 1.25 -9.10
N ALA A 127 3.05 0.79 -9.82
CA ALA A 127 4.42 0.88 -9.35
C ALA A 127 5.33 1.67 -10.30
N HIS A 128 6.12 2.53 -9.73
CA HIS A 128 7.24 3.20 -10.39
C HIS A 128 8.58 2.48 -10.15
N ARG A 129 8.66 1.68 -9.06
CA ARG A 129 9.81 0.81 -8.78
C ARG A 129 9.48 -0.63 -9.15
N LEU A 130 10.22 -1.19 -10.08
CA LEU A 130 9.96 -2.55 -10.57
C LEU A 130 10.31 -3.64 -9.53
N SER A 131 11.12 -3.33 -8.53
CA SER A 131 11.34 -4.20 -7.36
C SER A 131 10.04 -4.55 -6.63
N THR A 132 9.11 -3.60 -6.58
CA THR A 132 7.81 -3.76 -5.90
C THR A 132 6.90 -4.79 -6.60
N VAL A 133 6.99 -4.89 -7.93
CA VAL A 133 6.10 -5.77 -8.72
C VAL A 133 6.73 -7.09 -9.13
N ARG A 134 8.00 -7.32 -8.82
CA ARG A 134 8.71 -8.55 -9.18
C ARG A 134 8.00 -9.83 -8.72
N HIS A 135 7.33 -9.76 -7.58
CA HIS A 135 6.64 -10.91 -6.97
C HIS A 135 5.13 -10.91 -7.25
N ALA A 136 4.65 -10.04 -8.14
CA ALA A 136 3.26 -10.05 -8.57
C ALA A 136 2.96 -11.28 -9.43
N ASP A 137 1.77 -11.86 -9.24
CA ASP A 137 1.31 -13.01 -10.05
C ASP A 137 1.16 -12.64 -11.53
N ARG A 138 0.87 -11.36 -11.79
CA ARG A 138 0.64 -10.83 -13.14
C ARG A 138 1.09 -9.38 -13.22
N ILE A 139 1.83 -9.05 -14.26
CA ILE A 139 2.31 -7.71 -14.56
C ILE A 139 1.73 -7.28 -15.90
N ILE A 140 1.16 -6.08 -15.94
CA ILE A 140 0.59 -5.46 -17.13
C ILE A 140 1.41 -4.20 -17.43
N THR A 141 2.00 -4.13 -18.63
CA THR A 141 2.69 -2.94 -19.11
C THR A 141 1.76 -2.14 -20.01
N ILE A 142 1.57 -0.86 -19.67
CA ILE A 142 0.72 0.06 -20.44
C ILE A 142 1.61 1.09 -21.12
N GLU A 143 1.41 1.27 -22.42
CA GLU A 143 2.06 2.32 -23.21
C GLU A 143 1.03 3.04 -24.07
N ARG A 144 1.02 4.37 -24.03
CA ARG A 144 0.09 5.22 -24.78
C ARG A 144 -1.39 4.80 -24.62
N GLY A 145 -1.79 4.44 -23.40
CA GLY A 145 -3.15 4.04 -23.09
C GLY A 145 -3.55 2.63 -23.54
N ARG A 146 -2.59 1.80 -23.96
CA ARG A 146 -2.83 0.43 -24.42
C ARG A 146 -1.99 -0.55 -23.62
N VAL A 147 -2.54 -1.73 -23.37
CA VAL A 147 -1.80 -2.86 -22.82
C VAL A 147 -0.88 -3.38 -23.93
N VAL A 148 0.43 -3.32 -23.70
CA VAL A 148 1.44 -3.79 -24.65
C VAL A 148 2.08 -5.11 -24.22
N GLU A 149 2.09 -5.40 -22.92
CA GLU A 149 2.60 -6.66 -22.38
C GLU A 149 1.75 -7.11 -21.20
N ASP A 150 1.67 -8.43 -21.02
CA ASP A 150 0.95 -9.11 -19.97
C ASP A 150 1.65 -10.44 -19.69
N GLY A 151 2.00 -10.70 -18.42
CA GLY A 151 2.68 -11.93 -18.01
C GLY A 151 3.32 -11.81 -16.63
N SER A 152 3.99 -12.87 -16.18
CA SER A 152 4.82 -12.87 -14.98
C SER A 152 6.15 -12.14 -15.23
N HIS A 153 6.85 -11.81 -14.12
CA HIS A 153 8.18 -11.19 -14.20
C HIS A 153 9.12 -11.96 -15.14
N ASP A 154 9.26 -13.27 -14.94
CA ASP A 154 10.20 -14.10 -15.68
C ASP A 154 9.82 -14.22 -17.18
N GLU A 155 8.53 -14.28 -17.48
CA GLU A 155 8.04 -14.29 -18.86
C GLU A 155 8.36 -12.97 -19.58
N LEU A 156 8.10 -11.84 -18.94
CA LEU A 156 8.32 -10.52 -19.53
C LEU A 156 9.82 -10.22 -19.69
N ILE A 157 10.67 -10.65 -18.75
CA ILE A 157 12.13 -10.55 -18.90
C ILE A 157 12.62 -11.36 -20.09
N ARG A 158 12.14 -12.61 -20.26
CA ARG A 158 12.53 -13.48 -21.40
C ARG A 158 12.06 -12.92 -22.74
N ARG A 159 10.89 -12.28 -22.79
CA ARG A 159 10.38 -11.63 -24.01
C ARG A 159 11.24 -10.44 -24.45
N GLY A 160 12.00 -9.83 -23.55
CA GLY A 160 12.90 -8.73 -23.89
C GLY A 160 12.21 -7.43 -24.31
N GLY A 161 10.93 -7.26 -24.00
CA GLY A 161 10.11 -6.13 -24.42
C GLY A 161 10.28 -4.87 -23.55
N ARG A 162 9.20 -4.08 -23.46
CA ARG A 162 9.19 -2.81 -22.72
C ARG A 162 9.49 -2.99 -21.24
N TYR A 163 8.86 -3.99 -20.60
CA TYR A 163 9.11 -4.32 -19.20
C TYR A 163 10.58 -4.65 -18.92
N ALA A 164 11.16 -5.54 -19.74
CA ALA A 164 12.56 -5.92 -19.59
C ALA A 164 13.52 -4.73 -19.80
N THR A 165 13.19 -3.82 -20.72
CA THR A 165 13.96 -2.58 -20.93
C THR A 165 13.90 -1.67 -19.72
N LEU A 166 12.72 -1.43 -19.15
CA LEU A 166 12.55 -0.64 -17.93
C LEU A 166 13.28 -1.27 -16.73
N HIS A 167 13.21 -2.60 -16.60
CA HIS A 167 13.88 -3.34 -15.54
C HIS A 167 15.41 -3.16 -15.61
N ARG A 168 16.00 -3.26 -16.81
CA ARG A 168 17.45 -3.04 -17.01
C ARG A 168 17.88 -1.61 -16.69
N LEU A 169 17.07 -0.61 -17.09
CA LEU A 169 17.35 0.79 -16.80
C LEU A 169 17.36 1.07 -15.29
N GLN A 170 16.39 0.54 -14.56
CA GLN A 170 16.34 0.72 -13.10
C GLN A 170 17.48 -0.05 -12.38
N ALA A 171 17.80 -1.26 -12.83
CA ALA A 171 18.92 -2.02 -12.28
C ALA A 171 20.29 -1.35 -12.56
N GLY A 172 20.46 -0.74 -13.74
CA GLY A 172 21.68 0.01 -14.10
C GLY A 172 21.85 1.30 -13.29
N LEU A 173 20.77 1.99 -12.93
CA LEU A 173 20.80 3.16 -12.06
C LEU A 173 21.19 2.82 -10.62
N HIS A 174 20.90 1.62 -10.14
CA HIS A 174 21.28 1.15 -8.80
C HIS A 174 22.74 0.65 -8.72
N ALA A 175 23.35 0.30 -9.87
CA ALA A 175 24.75 -0.15 -9.93
C ALA A 175 25.75 1.03 -10.05
N ALA A 176 25.27 2.25 -10.29
CA ALA A 176 26.08 3.45 -10.50
C ALA A 176 26.10 4.42 -9.30
N THR A 177 25.46 4.05 -8.19
CA THR A 177 25.47 4.77 -6.90
C THR A 177 26.15 3.94 -5.82
#